data_2b828d6f9ec69a2d223fde0c348faf1d
#
_entry.id   2b828d6f9ec69a2d223fde0c348faf1d
#
_cell.length_a   1.000
_cell.length_b   1.000
_cell.length_c   1.000
_cell.angle_alpha   90.00
_cell.angle_beta   90.00
_cell.angle_gamma   90.00
#
_symmetry.space_group_name_H-M   'P 1'
#
loop_
_entity.id
_entity.type
_entity.pdbx_description
1 polymer ?
#
loop_
_entity_poly.entity_id
_entity_poly.type
_entity_poly.pdbx_seq_one_letter_code
_entity_poly.pdbx_strand_id
1 'polypeptide(L)'
;PAYGSENDQLNPWVAATQTGYQETWNNKLQANATLEQSLNFITKGLKFIGRYGFDTNNYQWINRKKFPEMWRAEQNRASDGSLVMKKIKDEQLMTQESSSNGNRKEYLEAELHYDRTFGDHIVGAVFKYSQDKTIDTSQNGNDIMQGIDKRHQGLAGRFTYGWKYRYF
;
A
#
# COMPACT_ATOMS: atom_id res chain seq x y z
N PRO A 1 30.94 29.35 0.39
CA PRO A 1 30.46 29.13 1.77
C PRO A 1 28.97 29.35 1.87
N ALA A 2 28.31 28.53 2.70
CA ALA A 2 26.90 28.70 3.01
C ALA A 2 26.75 29.77 4.11
N TYR A 3 25.85 30.70 3.91
CA TYR A 3 25.58 31.76 4.88
C TYR A 3 24.34 31.41 5.72
N GLY A 4 24.42 31.57 7.02
CA GLY A 4 23.35 31.32 7.95
C GLY A 4 23.43 32.19 9.21
N SER A 5 22.44 32.01 10.11
CA SER A 5 22.41 32.64 11.43
C SER A 5 22.61 31.60 12.54
N GLU A 6 22.88 32.09 13.76
CA GLU A 6 23.05 31.23 14.95
C GLU A 6 21.80 30.42 15.29
N ASN A 7 20.62 30.83 14.82
CA ASN A 7 19.32 30.18 15.08
C ASN A 7 18.94 29.17 14.01
N ASP A 8 19.89 28.51 13.36
CA ASP A 8 19.67 27.48 12.32
C ASP A 8 18.92 27.97 11.07
N GLN A 9 18.86 29.30 10.87
CA GLN A 9 18.24 29.84 9.68
C GLN A 9 19.21 29.72 8.51
N LEU A 10 18.91 28.81 7.60
CA LEU A 10 19.60 28.64 6.34
C LEU A 10 19.09 29.63 5.29
N ASN A 11 20.00 30.11 4.44
CA ASN A 11 19.59 30.77 3.22
C ASN A 11 18.70 29.83 2.40
N PRO A 12 17.50 30.26 1.91
CA PRO A 12 16.57 29.40 1.17
C PRO A 12 17.22 28.70 -0.02
N TRP A 13 18.15 29.33 -0.71
CA TRP A 13 18.87 28.72 -1.82
C TRP A 13 19.77 27.55 -1.35
N VAL A 14 20.47 27.72 -0.24
CA VAL A 14 21.29 26.66 0.39
C VAL A 14 20.43 25.55 0.88
N ALA A 15 19.29 25.84 1.50
CA ALA A 15 18.32 24.85 1.94
C ALA A 15 17.81 23.99 0.78
N ALA A 16 17.53 24.61 -0.36
CA ALA A 16 17.01 23.90 -1.54
C ALA A 16 18.06 23.09 -2.30
N THR A 17 19.35 23.49 -2.25
CA THR A 17 20.38 22.92 -3.13
C THR A 17 21.46 22.12 -2.42
N GLN A 18 21.65 22.30 -1.11
CA GLN A 18 22.81 21.75 -0.39
C GLN A 18 22.47 20.90 0.84
N THR A 19 21.18 20.71 1.18
CA THR A 19 20.78 19.97 2.39
C THR A 19 20.41 18.52 2.16
N GLY A 20 20.44 18.05 0.92
CA GLY A 20 20.07 16.69 0.56
C GLY A 20 18.68 16.61 -0.07
N TYR A 21 18.10 15.42 -0.07
CA TYR A 21 16.81 15.17 -0.72
C TYR A 21 16.11 13.95 -0.12
N GLN A 22 14.82 13.91 -0.31
CA GLN A 22 13.99 12.75 0.02
C GLN A 22 13.34 12.20 -1.25
N GLU A 23 13.46 10.92 -1.44
CA GLU A 23 12.76 10.17 -2.48
C GLU A 23 11.69 9.29 -1.85
N THR A 24 10.52 9.26 -2.46
CA THR A 24 9.38 8.48 -1.98
C THR A 24 8.75 7.73 -3.15
N TRP A 25 8.54 6.43 -2.97
CA TRP A 25 7.84 5.57 -3.93
C TRP A 25 6.59 5.01 -3.29
N ASN A 26 5.50 5.07 -4.02
CA ASN A 26 4.26 4.41 -3.66
C ASN A 26 3.82 3.54 -4.84
N ASN A 27 3.98 2.23 -4.69
CA ASN A 27 3.65 1.26 -5.72
C ASN A 27 2.40 0.49 -5.30
N LYS A 28 1.34 0.64 -6.09
CA LYS A 28 0.09 -0.09 -5.90
C LYS A 28 -0.14 -0.99 -7.10
N LEU A 29 -0.29 -2.29 -6.84
CA LEU A 29 -0.67 -3.28 -7.84
C LEU A 29 -1.99 -3.92 -7.42
N GLN A 30 -2.96 -3.91 -8.34
CA GLN A 30 -4.25 -4.56 -8.16
C GLN A 30 -4.49 -5.48 -9.37
N ALA A 31 -4.83 -6.73 -9.10
CA ALA A 31 -5.13 -7.71 -10.11
C ALA A 31 -6.37 -8.51 -9.70
N ASN A 32 -7.25 -8.76 -10.67
CA ASN A 32 -8.45 -9.57 -10.49
C ASN A 32 -8.53 -10.59 -11.62
N ALA A 33 -8.87 -11.82 -11.28
CA ALA A 33 -9.15 -12.88 -12.22
C ALA A 33 -10.51 -13.49 -11.92
N THR A 34 -11.31 -13.73 -12.96
CA THR A 34 -12.60 -14.42 -12.85
C THR A 34 -12.61 -15.57 -13.83
N LEU A 35 -12.97 -16.75 -13.33
CA LEU A 35 -13.20 -17.95 -14.09
C LEU A 35 -14.68 -18.30 -14.02
N GLU A 36 -15.36 -18.37 -15.15
CA GLU A 36 -16.72 -18.85 -15.25
C GLU A 36 -16.74 -20.13 -16.09
N GLN A 37 -17.27 -21.20 -15.52
CA GLN A 37 -17.35 -22.49 -16.19
C GLN A 37 -18.76 -23.05 -16.11
N SER A 38 -19.35 -23.33 -17.27
CA SER A 38 -20.56 -24.11 -17.32
C SER A 38 -20.26 -25.59 -17.07
N LEU A 39 -20.94 -26.16 -16.08
CA LEU A 39 -20.81 -27.57 -15.71
C LEU A 39 -21.98 -28.40 -16.18
N ASN A 40 -22.60 -28.02 -17.32
CA ASN A 40 -23.71 -28.72 -17.92
C ASN A 40 -23.43 -30.20 -18.28
N PHE A 41 -22.16 -30.56 -18.39
CA PHE A 41 -21.71 -31.93 -18.62
C PHE A 41 -21.92 -32.83 -17.37
N ILE A 42 -21.97 -32.23 -16.16
CA ILE A 42 -22.29 -32.92 -14.91
C ILE A 42 -23.80 -32.94 -14.73
N THR A 43 -24.42 -31.76 -14.75
CA THR A 43 -25.86 -31.59 -14.69
C THR A 43 -26.29 -30.29 -15.36
N LYS A 44 -27.41 -30.33 -16.07
CA LYS A 44 -27.93 -29.12 -16.76
C LYS A 44 -28.29 -28.05 -15.73
N GLY A 45 -27.84 -26.80 -16.01
CA GLY A 45 -28.13 -25.68 -15.13
C GLY A 45 -27.08 -25.44 -14.05
N LEU A 46 -26.01 -26.23 -14.00
CA LEU A 46 -24.92 -26.03 -13.06
C LEU A 46 -23.84 -25.12 -13.67
N LYS A 47 -23.40 -24.12 -12.90
CA LYS A 47 -22.34 -23.18 -13.25
C LYS A 47 -21.42 -22.98 -12.06
N PHE A 48 -20.11 -22.94 -12.31
CA PHE A 48 -19.07 -22.57 -11.36
C PHE A 48 -18.55 -21.18 -11.68
N ILE A 49 -18.35 -20.36 -10.66
CA ILE A 49 -17.69 -19.06 -10.78
C ILE A 49 -16.60 -19.00 -9.71
N GLY A 50 -15.35 -18.84 -10.16
CA GLY A 50 -14.20 -18.60 -9.30
C GLY A 50 -13.69 -17.18 -9.48
N ARG A 51 -13.43 -16.46 -8.38
CA ARG A 51 -12.83 -15.12 -8.42
C ARG A 51 -11.60 -15.09 -7.53
N TYR A 52 -10.55 -14.50 -8.03
CA TYR A 52 -9.33 -14.25 -7.28
C TYR A 52 -8.95 -12.78 -7.39
N GLY A 53 -8.74 -12.13 -6.28
CA GLY A 53 -8.29 -10.76 -6.20
C GLY A 53 -6.95 -10.67 -5.46
N PHE A 54 -6.08 -9.84 -5.95
CA PHE A 54 -4.77 -9.57 -5.38
C PHE A 54 -4.52 -8.08 -5.35
N ASP A 55 -4.27 -7.53 -4.16
CA ASP A 55 -3.90 -6.15 -3.94
C ASP A 55 -2.59 -6.08 -3.17
N THR A 56 -1.63 -5.31 -3.65
CA THR A 56 -0.45 -4.96 -2.87
C THR A 56 -0.18 -3.47 -2.97
N ASN A 57 0.18 -2.88 -1.85
CA ASN A 57 0.60 -1.49 -1.75
C ASN A 57 1.90 -1.43 -0.98
N ASN A 58 2.95 -0.91 -1.63
CA ASN A 58 4.27 -0.75 -1.06
C ASN A 58 4.65 0.73 -1.06
N TYR A 59 4.89 1.26 0.11
CA TYR A 59 5.40 2.61 0.33
C TYR A 59 6.84 2.51 0.82
N GLN A 60 7.73 3.20 0.15
CA GLN A 60 9.15 3.25 0.50
C GLN A 60 9.64 4.70 0.42
N TRP A 61 10.46 5.09 1.36
CA TRP A 61 11.16 6.38 1.30
C TRP A 61 12.63 6.22 1.67
N ILE A 62 13.44 7.06 1.05
CA ILE A 62 14.85 7.23 1.36
C ILE A 62 15.07 8.72 1.58
N ASN A 63 15.64 9.07 2.73
CA ASN A 63 15.95 10.42 3.11
C ASN A 63 17.48 10.55 3.25
N ARG A 64 18.07 11.37 2.41
CA ARG A 64 19.50 11.68 2.44
C ARG A 64 19.67 13.10 2.89
N LYS A 65 20.25 13.28 4.08
CA LYS A 65 20.46 14.58 4.70
C LYS A 65 21.95 14.90 4.78
N LYS A 66 22.29 16.11 4.44
CA LYS A 66 23.60 16.71 4.71
C LYS A 66 23.44 18.17 5.07
N PHE A 67 24.38 18.74 5.76
CA PHE A 67 24.42 20.17 5.97
C PHE A 67 25.80 20.70 5.62
N PRO A 68 25.91 21.75 4.78
CA PRO A 68 27.17 22.39 4.48
C PRO A 68 27.70 23.16 5.70
N GLU A 69 28.97 23.39 5.77
CA GLU A 69 29.51 24.31 6.76
C GLU A 69 28.89 25.69 6.61
N MET A 70 28.56 26.32 7.74
CA MET A 70 27.88 27.60 7.75
C MET A 70 28.77 28.71 8.30
N TRP A 71 28.70 29.86 7.65
CA TRP A 71 29.47 31.02 7.96
C TRP A 71 28.55 32.22 8.17
N ARG A 72 28.94 33.11 9.07
CA ARG A 72 28.29 34.40 9.32
C ARG A 72 29.29 35.52 9.11
N ALA A 73 28.87 36.59 8.45
CA ALA A 73 29.65 37.82 8.39
C ALA A 73 29.59 38.53 9.74
N GLU A 74 30.74 38.95 10.26
CA GLU A 74 30.82 39.81 11.44
C GLU A 74 30.47 41.24 11.09
N GLN A 75 30.11 42.04 12.12
CA GLN A 75 29.82 43.46 11.92
C GLN A 75 31.08 44.27 11.56
N ASN A 76 32.22 43.81 12.05
CA ASN A 76 33.50 44.43 11.77
C ASN A 76 34.06 44.01 10.42
N ARG A 77 34.71 44.96 9.72
CA ARG A 77 35.41 44.66 8.50
C ARG A 77 36.92 44.56 8.77
N ALA A 78 37.59 43.78 7.94
CA ALA A 78 39.05 43.71 7.96
C ALA A 78 39.67 45.07 7.53
N SER A 79 40.95 45.25 7.77
CA SER A 79 41.69 46.51 7.43
C SER A 79 41.67 46.86 5.94
N ASP A 80 41.46 45.87 5.07
CA ASP A 80 41.31 46.01 3.62
C ASP A 80 39.86 46.26 3.17
N GLY A 81 38.88 46.36 4.12
CA GLY A 81 37.49 46.56 3.85
C GLY A 81 36.70 45.29 3.54
N SER A 82 37.34 44.13 3.51
CA SER A 82 36.69 42.84 3.26
C SER A 82 35.79 42.39 4.44
N LEU A 83 34.83 41.53 4.17
CA LEU A 83 33.97 40.93 5.20
C LEU A 83 34.77 39.90 6.01
N VAL A 84 34.75 40.06 7.32
CA VAL A 84 35.26 39.03 8.24
C VAL A 84 34.18 37.94 8.40
N MET A 85 34.53 36.72 8.05
CA MET A 85 33.63 35.56 8.10
C MET A 85 33.98 34.68 9.30
N LYS A 86 33.00 34.42 10.14
CA LYS A 86 33.13 33.48 11.26
C LYS A 86 32.36 32.20 10.95
N LYS A 87 33.02 31.06 11.07
CA LYS A 87 32.38 29.75 10.98
C LYS A 87 31.47 29.52 12.19
N ILE A 88 30.21 29.20 11.95
CA ILE A 88 29.21 28.98 13.00
C ILE A 88 28.80 27.51 13.12
N LYS A 89 28.91 26.74 12.04
CA LYS A 89 28.64 25.29 12.04
C LYS A 89 29.59 24.53 11.14
N ASP A 90 29.96 23.33 11.58
CA ASP A 90 30.74 22.40 10.78
C ASP A 90 29.86 21.68 9.76
N GLU A 91 30.51 21.23 8.68
CA GLU A 91 29.85 20.37 7.71
C GLU A 91 29.39 19.06 8.35
N GLN A 92 28.16 18.67 8.06
CA GLN A 92 27.65 17.36 8.37
C GLN A 92 27.63 16.53 7.09
N LEU A 93 28.39 15.45 7.08
CA LEU A 93 28.43 14.52 5.95
C LEU A 93 27.06 13.90 5.71
N MET A 94 26.85 13.46 4.48
CA MET A 94 25.57 12.86 4.09
C MET A 94 25.26 11.62 4.91
N THR A 95 24.09 11.63 5.55
CA THR A 95 23.48 10.47 6.21
C THR A 95 22.32 9.97 5.41
N GLN A 96 22.00 8.68 5.53
CA GLN A 96 20.86 8.06 4.87
C GLN A 96 19.99 7.34 5.89
N GLU A 97 18.71 7.62 5.81
CA GLU A 97 17.65 6.91 6.52
C GLU A 97 16.66 6.37 5.48
N SER A 98 16.16 5.17 5.68
CA SER A 98 15.14 4.59 4.81
C SER A 98 14.14 3.78 5.62
N SER A 99 12.92 3.72 5.11
CA SER A 99 11.88 2.84 5.64
C SER A 99 10.99 2.35 4.52
N SER A 100 10.46 1.15 4.70
CA SER A 100 9.49 0.58 3.78
C SER A 100 8.32 0.01 4.56
N ASN A 101 7.12 0.29 4.08
CA ASN A 101 5.88 -0.23 4.60
C ASN A 101 5.10 -0.85 3.45
N GLY A 102 4.36 -1.92 3.73
CA GLY A 102 3.54 -2.53 2.71
C GLY A 102 2.40 -3.33 3.29
N ASN A 103 1.38 -3.51 2.49
CA ASN A 103 0.32 -4.46 2.77
C ASN A 103 0.01 -5.27 1.52
N ARG A 104 -0.48 -6.48 1.75
CA ARG A 104 -0.94 -7.40 0.71
C ARG A 104 -2.28 -7.97 1.12
N LYS A 105 -3.24 -7.91 0.22
CA LYS A 105 -4.55 -8.50 0.39
C LYS A 105 -4.79 -9.52 -0.71
N GLU A 106 -5.28 -10.67 -0.33
CA GLU A 106 -5.69 -11.75 -1.23
C GLU A 106 -7.15 -12.06 -0.95
N TYR A 107 -7.93 -12.17 -2.00
CA TYR A 107 -9.33 -12.56 -1.95
C TYR A 107 -9.56 -13.74 -2.86
N LEU A 108 -10.19 -14.78 -2.33
CA LEU A 108 -10.63 -15.96 -3.06
C LEU A 108 -12.11 -16.15 -2.85
N GLU A 109 -12.82 -16.39 -3.94
CA GLU A 109 -14.25 -16.69 -3.92
C GLU A 109 -14.54 -17.82 -4.88
N ALA A 110 -15.37 -18.77 -4.44
CA ALA A 110 -15.88 -19.86 -5.25
C ALA A 110 -17.39 -19.95 -5.08
N GLU A 111 -18.12 -19.90 -6.18
CA GLU A 111 -19.56 -19.99 -6.20
C GLU A 111 -20.00 -21.16 -7.10
N LEU A 112 -20.98 -21.92 -6.61
CA LEU A 112 -21.72 -22.91 -7.37
C LEU A 112 -23.16 -22.41 -7.52
N HIS A 113 -23.59 -22.22 -8.75
CA HIS A 113 -24.95 -21.84 -9.13
C HIS A 113 -25.62 -23.01 -9.80
N TYR A 114 -26.84 -23.31 -9.35
CA TYR A 114 -27.69 -24.30 -9.97
C TYR A 114 -29.06 -23.70 -10.22
N ASP A 115 -29.46 -23.67 -11.48
CA ASP A 115 -30.77 -23.18 -11.89
C ASP A 115 -31.36 -24.13 -12.91
N ARG A 116 -32.52 -24.74 -12.55
CA ARG A 116 -33.17 -25.69 -13.43
C ARG A 116 -34.68 -25.71 -13.25
N THR A 117 -35.35 -25.86 -14.37
CA THR A 117 -36.81 -26.05 -14.43
C THR A 117 -37.14 -27.51 -14.72
N PHE A 118 -38.01 -28.10 -13.92
CA PHE A 118 -38.52 -29.44 -14.05
C PHE A 118 -40.07 -29.39 -14.21
N GLY A 119 -40.53 -29.31 -15.44
CA GLY A 119 -41.94 -29.07 -15.70
C GLY A 119 -42.41 -27.74 -15.10
N ASP A 120 -43.34 -27.79 -14.14
CA ASP A 120 -43.84 -26.60 -13.45
C ASP A 120 -42.99 -26.16 -12.26
N HIS A 121 -41.93 -26.88 -11.93
CA HIS A 121 -41.06 -26.61 -10.78
C HIS A 121 -39.79 -25.91 -11.20
N ILE A 122 -39.49 -24.80 -10.54
CA ILE A 122 -38.28 -24.02 -10.75
C ILE A 122 -37.42 -24.15 -9.49
N VAL A 123 -36.21 -24.65 -9.63
CA VAL A 123 -35.28 -24.85 -8.52
C VAL A 123 -34.04 -24.02 -8.78
N GLY A 124 -33.68 -23.16 -7.82
CA GLY A 124 -32.42 -22.42 -7.82
C GLY A 124 -31.65 -22.65 -6.53
N ALA A 125 -30.35 -22.81 -6.65
CA ALA A 125 -29.44 -22.90 -5.50
C ALA A 125 -28.16 -22.16 -5.79
N VAL A 126 -27.65 -21.46 -4.79
CA VAL A 126 -26.32 -20.83 -4.82
C VAL A 126 -25.60 -21.25 -3.56
N PHE A 127 -24.38 -21.74 -3.74
CA PHE A 127 -23.44 -22.00 -2.66
C PHE A 127 -22.20 -21.18 -2.90
N LYS A 128 -21.78 -20.44 -1.89
CA LYS A 128 -20.64 -19.52 -1.96
C LYS A 128 -19.67 -19.78 -0.83
N TYR A 129 -18.39 -19.92 -1.17
CA TYR A 129 -17.25 -19.86 -0.28
C TYR A 129 -16.46 -18.60 -0.55
N SER A 130 -16.05 -17.87 0.48
CA SER A 130 -15.16 -16.73 0.36
C SER A 130 -14.07 -16.77 1.42
N GLN A 131 -12.88 -16.33 1.04
CA GLN A 131 -11.75 -16.19 1.94
C GLN A 131 -11.02 -14.89 1.61
N ASP A 132 -10.77 -14.08 2.61
CA ASP A 132 -9.84 -12.95 2.51
C ASP A 132 -8.64 -13.14 3.45
N LYS A 133 -7.50 -12.66 3.00
CA LYS A 133 -6.25 -12.70 3.73
C LYS A 133 -5.59 -11.33 3.63
N THR A 134 -5.21 -10.77 4.76
CA THR A 134 -4.46 -9.52 4.82
C THR A 134 -3.14 -9.74 5.54
N ILE A 135 -2.05 -9.37 4.89
CA ILE A 135 -0.69 -9.38 5.42
C ILE A 135 -0.25 -7.92 5.51
N ASP A 136 0.13 -7.48 6.69
CA ASP A 136 0.68 -6.14 6.93
C ASP A 136 2.17 -6.28 7.23
N THR A 137 3.00 -5.82 6.30
CA THR A 137 4.46 -5.88 6.44
C THR A 137 5.04 -4.69 7.20
N SER A 138 4.23 -3.65 7.47
CA SER A 138 4.65 -2.48 8.23
C SER A 138 4.85 -2.77 9.72
N GLN A 139 4.22 -3.84 10.21
CA GLN A 139 4.25 -4.25 11.60
C GLN A 139 5.24 -5.38 11.88
N ASN A 140 6.17 -5.64 10.98
CA ASN A 140 7.25 -6.61 11.20
C ASN A 140 8.25 -6.10 12.25
N GLY A 141 7.74 -5.85 13.47
CA GLY A 141 8.55 -5.73 14.66
C GLY A 141 9.13 -7.11 15.06
N ASN A 142 9.88 -7.13 16.15
CA ASN A 142 10.44 -8.37 16.70
C ASN A 142 9.40 -9.30 17.34
N ASP A 143 8.11 -8.97 17.24
CA ASP A 143 7.01 -9.75 17.80
C ASP A 143 6.33 -10.60 16.73
N ILE A 144 6.48 -11.92 16.86
CA ILE A 144 5.87 -12.90 15.97
C ILE A 144 4.34 -12.76 15.89
N MET A 145 3.69 -12.32 16.96
CA MET A 145 2.25 -12.15 17.02
C MET A 145 1.75 -11.02 16.11
N GLN A 146 2.57 -10.00 15.85
CA GLN A 146 2.24 -8.90 14.94
C GLN A 146 2.34 -9.29 13.47
N GLY A 147 3.11 -10.34 13.16
CA GLY A 147 3.28 -10.86 11.81
C GLY A 147 2.21 -11.90 11.40
N ILE A 148 1.22 -12.19 12.24
CA ILE A 148 0.18 -13.17 11.92
C ILE A 148 -0.80 -12.59 10.90
N ASP A 149 -0.97 -13.33 9.80
CA ASP A 149 -1.94 -13.01 8.76
C ASP A 149 -3.37 -12.99 9.32
N LYS A 150 -4.09 -11.91 9.03
CA LYS A 150 -5.52 -11.84 9.32
C LYS A 150 -6.28 -12.55 8.20
N ARG A 151 -7.06 -13.56 8.56
CA ARG A 151 -7.87 -14.34 7.61
C ARG A 151 -9.32 -14.36 8.05
N HIS A 152 -10.22 -14.14 7.09
CA HIS A 152 -11.65 -14.35 7.29
C HIS A 152 -12.13 -15.36 6.26
N GLN A 153 -13.00 -16.25 6.69
CA GLN A 153 -13.62 -17.24 5.84
C GLN A 153 -15.13 -17.19 6.02
N GLY A 154 -15.85 -17.31 4.94
CA GLY A 154 -17.29 -17.27 4.93
C GLY A 154 -17.88 -18.35 4.04
N LEU A 155 -18.97 -18.95 4.50
CA LEU A 155 -19.83 -19.83 3.74
C LEU A 155 -21.23 -19.23 3.69
N ALA A 156 -21.83 -19.21 2.51
CA ALA A 156 -23.19 -18.76 2.33
C ALA A 156 -23.92 -19.71 1.37
N GLY A 157 -25.20 -19.93 1.60
CA GLY A 157 -26.03 -20.71 0.73
C GLY A 157 -27.42 -20.10 0.61
N ARG A 158 -27.99 -20.17 -0.58
CA ARG A 158 -29.36 -19.79 -0.87
C ARG A 158 -30.03 -20.89 -1.69
N PHE A 159 -31.23 -21.25 -1.31
CA PHE A 159 -32.09 -22.13 -2.07
C PHE A 159 -33.37 -21.38 -2.42
N THR A 160 -33.85 -21.53 -3.64
CA THR A 160 -35.08 -20.94 -4.13
C THR A 160 -35.89 -22.02 -4.82
N TYR A 161 -37.19 -22.02 -4.57
CA TYR A 161 -38.15 -22.94 -5.19
C TYR A 161 -39.35 -22.14 -5.67
N GLY A 162 -39.74 -22.36 -6.89
CA GLY A 162 -40.93 -21.76 -7.48
C GLY A 162 -41.83 -22.86 -8.10
N TRP A 163 -43.13 -22.66 -8.04
CA TRP A 163 -44.12 -23.51 -8.69
C TRP A 163 -45.05 -22.70 -9.60
N LYS A 164 -45.10 -23.05 -10.88
CA LYS A 164 -45.93 -22.40 -11.89
C LYS A 164 -45.78 -20.85 -11.94
N TYR A 165 -44.59 -20.34 -11.60
CA TYR A 165 -44.32 -18.91 -11.47
C TYR A 165 -45.21 -18.13 -10.48
N ARG A 166 -45.89 -18.85 -9.55
CA ARG A 166 -46.82 -18.24 -8.58
C ARG A 166 -46.24 -18.05 -7.19
N TYR A 167 -45.16 -18.76 -6.86
CA TYR A 167 -44.51 -18.72 -5.55
C TYR A 167 -42.96 -18.63 -5.76
N PHE A 168 -42.31 -17.79 -4.97
CA PHE A 168 -40.87 -17.62 -5.01
C PHE A 168 -40.32 -17.60 -3.60
#